data_ec372d32051fc206eb2b1bfe561ae061
#
_entry.id   ec372d32051fc206eb2b1bfe561ae061
#
_cell.length_a   1.000
_cell.length_b   1.000
_cell.length_c   1.000
_cell.angle_alpha   90.00
_cell.angle_beta   90.00
_cell.angle_gamma   90.00
#
_symmetry.space_group_name_H-M   'P 1'
#
loop_
_entity.id
_entity.type
_entity.pdbx_description
1 polymer ?
#
loop_
_entity_poly.entity_id
_entity_poly.type
_entity_poly.pdbx_seq_one_letter_code
_entity_poly.pdbx_strand_id
1 'polypeptide(L)'
;MTIKSIKINFLLGKYICVMFVFFPVLSLFLGGLAWLRYGIDIPWFDDWRGYMDGNIHSLSLDYLFRSVNDTLAPVGFALDALAQRYLGGNSIAYQFISMISVLGGLMWLQWRLLIQSLQDKLQASVCFLLVIFMLQPDSYWGWENLAYHQALPLVFILMAINLIVFSEKSIKFIGPLIFILGVFAGFTYISGAVGVLVCSVTMMALSYYLFSGEKSINFRQKSLWLLAAGLTSSTPQIYFSIIKARGTHTG
;
A
#
# COMPACT_ATOMS: atom_id res chain seq x y z
N MET A 1 -0.59 45.05 14.88
CA MET A 1 -0.34 43.66 15.31
C MET A 1 1.08 43.57 15.87
N THR A 2 1.24 43.30 17.17
CA THR A 2 2.53 43.38 17.87
C THR A 2 3.40 42.17 17.54
N ILE A 3 4.71 42.35 17.40
CA ILE A 3 5.71 41.27 17.13
C ILE A 3 5.56 40.07 18.09
N LYS A 4 5.11 40.30 19.32
CA LYS A 4 4.84 39.28 20.34
C LYS A 4 3.66 38.38 19.93
N SER A 5 2.60 38.92 19.33
CA SER A 5 1.43 38.18 18.82
C SER A 5 1.80 37.28 17.63
N ILE A 6 2.68 37.74 16.74
CA ILE A 6 3.15 36.97 15.58
C ILE A 6 4.00 35.77 16.02
N LYS A 7 4.89 35.95 17.01
CA LYS A 7 5.70 34.85 17.55
C LYS A 7 4.85 33.78 18.26
N ILE A 8 3.82 34.18 19.00
CA ILE A 8 2.94 33.25 19.69
C ILE A 8 2.14 32.42 18.66
N ASN A 9 1.58 33.07 17.63
CA ASN A 9 0.83 32.38 16.58
C ASN A 9 1.71 31.40 15.77
N PHE A 10 2.96 31.75 15.51
CA PHE A 10 3.94 30.87 14.85
C PHE A 10 4.28 29.64 15.68
N LEU A 11 4.53 29.81 16.98
CA LEU A 11 4.81 28.72 17.91
C LEU A 11 3.59 27.79 18.05
N LEU A 12 2.39 28.36 18.22
CA LEU A 12 1.15 27.59 18.33
C LEU A 12 0.90 26.74 17.07
N GLY A 13 1.05 27.34 15.88
CA GLY A 13 0.93 26.61 14.62
C GLY A 13 1.92 25.43 14.50
N LYS A 14 3.15 25.62 14.96
CA LYS A 14 4.15 24.56 14.98
C LYS A 14 3.79 23.40 15.92
N TYR A 15 3.29 23.70 17.11
CA TYR A 15 2.81 22.68 18.07
C TYR A 15 1.61 21.90 17.52
N ILE A 16 0.66 22.59 16.91
CA ILE A 16 -0.50 21.95 16.28
C ILE A 16 -0.07 20.98 15.19
N CYS A 17 0.87 21.37 14.30
CA CYS A 17 1.41 20.48 13.27
C CYS A 17 2.05 19.22 13.86
N VAL A 18 2.87 19.40 14.91
CA VAL A 18 3.52 18.27 15.59
C VAL A 18 2.49 17.32 16.20
N MET A 19 1.45 17.85 16.86
CA MET A 19 0.39 17.03 17.46
C MET A 19 -0.37 16.24 16.41
N PHE A 20 -0.75 16.86 15.30
CA PHE A 20 -1.49 16.18 14.23
C PHE A 20 -0.71 15.05 13.54
N VAL A 21 0.61 15.13 13.52
CA VAL A 21 1.46 14.03 13.02
C VAL A 21 1.74 13.00 14.12
N PHE A 22 1.93 13.47 15.36
CA PHE A 22 2.30 12.63 16.49
C PHE A 22 1.17 11.64 16.87
N PHE A 23 -0.08 12.09 16.93
CA PHE A 23 -1.18 11.23 17.36
C PHE A 23 -1.41 9.99 16.49
N PRO A 24 -1.45 10.07 15.15
CA PRO A 24 -1.53 8.89 14.30
C PRO A 24 -0.35 7.92 14.49
N VAL A 25 0.86 8.45 14.61
CA VAL A 25 2.07 7.63 14.83
C VAL A 25 2.03 6.96 16.21
N LEU A 26 1.61 7.71 17.24
CA LEU A 26 1.43 7.16 18.58
C LEU A 26 0.35 6.07 18.60
N SER A 27 -0.77 6.28 17.90
CA SER A 27 -1.84 5.28 17.78
C SER A 27 -1.32 3.97 17.17
N LEU A 28 -0.57 4.04 16.07
CA LEU A 28 0.05 2.87 15.46
C LEU A 28 1.01 2.16 16.45
N PHE A 29 1.84 2.93 17.15
CA PHE A 29 2.78 2.39 18.12
C PHE A 29 2.09 1.71 19.31
N LEU A 30 1.10 2.37 19.91
CA LEU A 30 0.33 1.81 21.02
C LEU A 30 -0.44 0.57 20.61
N GLY A 31 -1.03 0.58 19.40
CA GLY A 31 -1.67 -0.61 18.85
C GLY A 31 -0.68 -1.76 18.69
N GLY A 32 0.52 -1.51 18.12
CA GLY A 32 1.57 -2.52 18.02
C GLY A 32 1.99 -3.10 19.37
N LEU A 33 2.14 -2.26 20.38
CA LEU A 33 2.42 -2.71 21.75
C LEU A 33 1.28 -3.52 22.34
N ALA A 34 0.04 -3.13 22.10
CA ALA A 34 -1.14 -3.87 22.55
C ALA A 34 -1.18 -5.26 21.88
N TRP A 35 -0.90 -5.33 20.59
CA TRP A 35 -0.82 -6.61 19.88
C TRP A 35 0.27 -7.53 20.43
N LEU A 36 1.47 -7.00 20.66
CA LEU A 36 2.57 -7.77 21.26
C LEU A 36 2.24 -8.29 22.66
N ARG A 37 1.45 -7.55 23.44
CA ARG A 37 1.12 -7.90 24.82
C ARG A 37 -0.11 -8.80 24.95
N TYR A 38 -1.11 -8.61 24.13
CA TYR A 38 -2.42 -9.25 24.24
C TYR A 38 -2.80 -10.09 23.02
N GLY A 39 -2.00 -10.08 21.97
CA GLY A 39 -2.22 -10.91 20.78
C GLY A 39 -2.18 -12.38 21.14
N ILE A 40 -3.02 -13.15 20.47
CA ILE A 40 -3.10 -14.61 20.63
C ILE A 40 -2.41 -15.23 19.43
N ASP A 41 -1.44 -16.12 19.69
CA ASP A 41 -0.71 -16.83 18.64
C ASP A 41 -1.54 -18.03 18.14
N ILE A 42 -2.68 -17.70 17.52
CA ILE A 42 -3.58 -18.69 16.91
C ILE A 42 -4.02 -18.11 15.55
N PRO A 43 -3.86 -18.88 14.46
CA PRO A 43 -4.40 -18.52 13.17
C PRO A 43 -5.91 -18.26 13.26
N TRP A 44 -6.36 -17.19 12.62
CA TRP A 44 -7.77 -16.78 12.66
C TRP A 44 -8.43 -16.97 11.30
N PHE A 45 -9.59 -17.60 11.28
CA PHE A 45 -10.47 -17.75 10.11
C PHE A 45 -9.75 -18.29 8.85
N ASP A 46 -9.50 -17.48 7.83
CA ASP A 46 -8.86 -17.91 6.57
C ASP A 46 -7.37 -18.23 6.71
N ASP A 47 -6.73 -17.81 7.80
CA ASP A 47 -5.31 -18.13 8.05
C ASP A 47 -5.10 -19.63 8.18
N TRP A 48 -6.08 -20.37 8.73
CA TRP A 48 -6.06 -21.82 8.82
C TRP A 48 -5.87 -22.53 7.47
N ARG A 49 -6.36 -21.92 6.38
CA ARG A 49 -6.16 -22.49 5.04
C ARG A 49 -4.70 -22.55 4.64
N GLY A 50 -3.93 -21.54 5.01
CA GLY A 50 -2.49 -21.50 4.80
C GLY A 50 -1.77 -22.62 5.56
N TYR A 51 -2.13 -22.84 6.80
CA TYR A 51 -1.52 -23.88 7.64
C TYR A 51 -1.92 -25.31 7.23
N MET A 52 -3.14 -25.51 6.77
CA MET A 52 -3.61 -26.82 6.30
C MET A 52 -3.07 -27.19 4.91
N ASP A 53 -2.58 -26.23 4.16
CA ASP A 53 -1.99 -26.45 2.85
C ASP A 53 -0.51 -26.82 3.01
N GLY A 54 -0.17 -28.11 2.87
CA GLY A 54 1.20 -28.60 3.00
C GLY A 54 2.22 -27.97 2.05
N ASN A 55 1.78 -27.15 1.09
CA ASN A 55 2.62 -26.46 0.11
C ASN A 55 3.03 -25.05 0.53
N ILE A 56 2.60 -24.55 1.69
CA ILE A 56 2.92 -23.18 2.14
C ILE A 56 4.44 -22.89 2.20
N HIS A 57 5.25 -23.92 2.39
CA HIS A 57 6.70 -23.79 2.44
C HIS A 57 7.39 -23.82 1.07
N SER A 58 6.68 -24.19 0.01
CA SER A 58 7.33 -24.58 -1.26
C SER A 58 7.75 -23.41 -2.14
N LEU A 59 7.12 -22.24 -2.04
CA LEU A 59 7.29 -21.11 -2.97
C LEU A 59 7.23 -21.54 -4.46
N SER A 60 6.57 -22.68 -4.76
CA SER A 60 6.39 -23.14 -6.13
C SER A 60 5.48 -22.20 -6.90
N LEU A 61 5.63 -22.12 -8.22
CA LEU A 61 4.76 -21.30 -9.06
C LEU A 61 3.29 -21.70 -8.93
N ASP A 62 3.01 -23.00 -8.81
CA ASP A 62 1.66 -23.52 -8.62
C ASP A 62 1.04 -23.03 -7.30
N TYR A 63 1.85 -22.97 -6.23
CA TYR A 63 1.42 -22.41 -4.96
C TYR A 63 1.18 -20.91 -5.05
N LEU A 64 2.12 -20.16 -5.61
CA LEU A 64 2.07 -18.70 -5.68
C LEU A 64 0.92 -18.20 -6.56
N PHE A 65 0.68 -18.87 -7.69
CA PHE A 65 -0.37 -18.48 -8.66
C PHE A 65 -1.66 -19.27 -8.50
N ARG A 66 -1.86 -19.94 -7.36
CA ARG A 66 -3.16 -20.53 -7.04
C ARG A 66 -4.22 -19.42 -6.91
N SER A 67 -5.43 -19.74 -7.34
CA SER A 67 -6.57 -18.86 -7.14
C SER A 67 -7.20 -19.11 -5.77
N VAL A 68 -7.44 -18.06 -5.01
CA VAL A 68 -8.21 -18.10 -3.75
C VAL A 68 -9.28 -17.02 -3.82
N ASN A 69 -10.53 -17.38 -3.54
CA ASN A 69 -11.69 -16.50 -3.68
C ASN A 69 -11.72 -15.80 -5.06
N ASP A 70 -11.47 -16.57 -6.13
CA ASP A 70 -11.43 -16.13 -7.53
C ASP A 70 -10.42 -14.98 -7.80
N THR A 71 -9.41 -14.83 -6.96
CA THR A 71 -8.35 -13.84 -7.12
C THR A 71 -6.97 -14.47 -7.09
N LEU A 72 -5.99 -13.77 -7.68
CA LEU A 72 -4.58 -14.14 -7.60
C LEU A 72 -3.87 -13.16 -6.65
N ALA A 73 -3.13 -13.72 -5.70
CA ALA A 73 -2.36 -12.93 -4.73
C ALA A 73 -0.93 -13.49 -4.53
N PRO A 74 -0.13 -13.67 -5.61
CA PRO A 74 1.18 -14.33 -5.51
C PRO A 74 2.16 -13.59 -4.60
N VAL A 75 2.08 -12.27 -4.48
CA VAL A 75 2.90 -11.50 -3.53
C VAL A 75 2.46 -11.79 -2.09
N GLY A 76 1.15 -11.83 -1.83
CA GLY A 76 0.61 -12.19 -0.51
C GLY A 76 1.05 -13.60 -0.12
N PHE A 77 0.85 -14.59 -0.99
CA PHE A 77 1.28 -15.97 -0.73
C PHE A 77 2.80 -16.12 -0.53
N ALA A 78 3.60 -15.34 -1.26
CA ALA A 78 5.04 -15.34 -1.05
C ALA A 78 5.40 -14.82 0.35
N LEU A 79 4.73 -13.77 0.81
CA LEU A 79 4.94 -13.20 2.15
C LEU A 79 4.49 -14.16 3.25
N ASP A 80 3.34 -14.81 3.08
CA ASP A 80 2.84 -15.84 4.02
C ASP A 80 3.82 -17.02 4.12
N ALA A 81 4.31 -17.53 2.98
CA ALA A 81 5.29 -18.59 2.93
C ALA A 81 6.63 -18.21 3.58
N LEU A 82 7.08 -16.95 3.37
CA LEU A 82 8.29 -16.45 4.01
C LEU A 82 8.09 -16.27 5.53
N ALA A 83 6.92 -15.76 5.95
CA ALA A 83 6.59 -15.64 7.37
C ALA A 83 6.57 -17.01 8.04
N GLN A 84 5.92 -18.00 7.42
CA GLN A 84 5.91 -19.37 7.91
C GLN A 84 7.32 -19.97 8.03
N ARG A 85 8.16 -19.71 7.03
CA ARG A 85 9.53 -20.24 6.99
C ARG A 85 10.46 -19.59 8.02
N TYR A 86 10.39 -18.27 8.19
CA TYR A 86 11.34 -17.51 9.00
C TYR A 86 10.82 -17.14 10.39
N LEU A 87 9.50 -17.08 10.57
CA LEU A 87 8.87 -16.78 11.86
C LEU A 87 8.25 -18.02 12.51
N GLY A 88 8.39 -19.21 11.88
CA GLY A 88 7.89 -20.47 12.42
C GLY A 88 6.38 -20.51 12.59
N GLY A 89 5.62 -19.71 11.82
CA GLY A 89 4.17 -19.60 11.95
C GLY A 89 3.70 -18.74 13.13
N ASN A 90 4.59 -17.95 13.75
CA ASN A 90 4.21 -17.06 14.84
C ASN A 90 3.35 -15.90 14.33
N SER A 91 2.05 -15.96 14.55
CA SER A 91 1.05 -14.99 14.12
C SER A 91 1.31 -13.60 14.71
N ILE A 92 1.74 -13.54 15.97
CA ILE A 92 2.00 -12.25 16.65
C ILE A 92 3.17 -11.52 15.98
N ALA A 93 4.27 -12.24 15.71
CA ALA A 93 5.43 -11.68 15.05
C ALA A 93 5.11 -11.25 13.62
N TYR A 94 4.38 -12.08 12.88
CA TYR A 94 3.99 -11.79 11.50
C TYR A 94 3.13 -10.53 11.41
N GLN A 95 2.07 -10.46 12.22
CA GLN A 95 1.17 -9.31 12.27
C GLN A 95 1.91 -8.04 12.72
N PHE A 96 2.78 -8.13 13.73
CA PHE A 96 3.55 -6.97 14.19
C PHE A 96 4.48 -6.43 13.11
N ILE A 97 5.24 -7.29 12.43
CA ILE A 97 6.14 -6.89 11.34
C ILE A 97 5.33 -6.30 10.18
N SER A 98 4.23 -6.92 9.79
CA SER A 98 3.34 -6.46 8.74
C SER A 98 2.78 -5.08 9.05
N MET A 99 2.30 -4.85 10.27
CA MET A 99 1.81 -3.56 10.74
C MET A 99 2.87 -2.46 10.66
N ILE A 100 4.02 -2.70 11.29
CA ILE A 100 5.06 -1.67 11.35
C ILE A 100 5.62 -1.37 9.96
N SER A 101 5.90 -2.38 9.16
CA SER A 101 6.48 -2.19 7.83
C SER A 101 5.48 -1.59 6.83
N VAL A 102 4.26 -2.09 6.80
CA VAL A 102 3.26 -1.68 5.79
C VAL A 102 2.55 -0.40 6.22
N LEU A 103 1.97 -0.34 7.41
CA LEU A 103 1.26 0.86 7.87
C LEU A 103 2.23 2.00 8.14
N GLY A 104 3.38 1.72 8.74
CA GLY A 104 4.44 2.74 8.91
C GLY A 104 4.97 3.25 7.57
N GLY A 105 5.19 2.37 6.61
CA GLY A 105 5.57 2.73 5.25
C GLY A 105 4.51 3.58 4.55
N LEU A 106 3.24 3.20 4.67
CA LEU A 106 2.09 3.92 4.14
C LEU A 106 2.01 5.33 4.72
N MET A 107 2.08 5.45 6.05
CA MET A 107 2.08 6.75 6.75
C MET A 107 3.24 7.63 6.30
N TRP A 108 4.46 7.08 6.21
CA TRP A 108 5.63 7.82 5.77
C TRP A 108 5.50 8.33 4.32
N LEU A 109 5.03 7.48 3.39
CA LEU A 109 4.83 7.86 1.99
C LEU A 109 3.74 8.91 1.83
N GLN A 110 2.63 8.79 2.56
CA GLN A 110 1.56 9.79 2.57
C GLN A 110 2.05 11.12 3.12
N TRP A 111 2.76 11.12 4.25
CA TRP A 111 3.35 12.34 4.79
C TRP A 111 4.28 13.02 3.79
N ARG A 112 5.16 12.24 3.16
CA ARG A 112 6.08 12.75 2.14
C ARG A 112 5.35 13.38 0.96
N LEU A 113 4.31 12.73 0.45
CA LEU A 113 3.49 13.27 -0.63
C LEU A 113 2.81 14.58 -0.23
N LEU A 114 2.18 14.60 0.93
CA LEU A 114 1.45 15.77 1.41
C LEU A 114 2.36 16.98 1.63
N ILE A 115 3.51 16.79 2.31
CA ILE A 115 4.43 17.91 2.60
C ILE A 115 5.09 18.47 1.35
N GLN A 116 5.32 17.63 0.34
CA GLN A 116 5.89 18.08 -0.93
C GLN A 116 4.86 18.72 -1.86
N SER A 117 3.59 18.31 -1.79
CA SER A 117 2.54 18.81 -2.68
C SER A 117 1.90 20.08 -2.16
N LEU A 118 1.65 20.18 -0.87
CA LEU A 118 0.92 21.31 -0.28
C LEU A 118 1.80 22.49 0.13
N GLN A 119 3.11 22.27 0.30
CA GLN A 119 4.10 23.27 0.75
C GLN A 119 3.76 23.98 2.08
N ASP A 120 2.53 23.84 2.60
CA ASP A 120 2.07 24.33 3.90
C ASP A 120 2.03 23.16 4.90
N LYS A 121 2.85 23.27 5.95
CA LYS A 121 2.98 22.23 6.97
C LYS A 121 1.70 22.00 7.77
N LEU A 122 0.92 23.06 8.02
CA LEU A 122 -0.34 22.93 8.75
C LEU A 122 -1.37 22.18 7.91
N GLN A 123 -1.56 22.58 6.66
CA GLN A 123 -2.47 21.87 5.75
C GLN A 123 -2.04 20.41 5.55
N ALA A 124 -0.75 20.17 5.34
CA ALA A 124 -0.22 18.80 5.24
C ALA A 124 -0.51 17.97 6.50
N SER A 125 -0.35 18.56 7.69
CA SER A 125 -0.59 17.87 8.96
C SER A 125 -2.08 17.55 9.17
N VAL A 126 -2.98 18.47 8.82
CA VAL A 126 -4.43 18.24 8.87
C VAL A 126 -4.83 17.14 7.89
N CYS A 127 -4.37 17.21 6.64
CA CYS A 127 -4.66 16.18 5.64
C CYS A 127 -4.11 14.81 6.07
N PHE A 128 -2.91 14.77 6.64
CA PHE A 128 -2.32 13.54 7.15
C PHE A 128 -3.16 12.91 8.25
N LEU A 129 -3.58 13.69 9.24
CA LEU A 129 -4.46 13.23 10.30
C LEU A 129 -5.77 12.64 9.76
N LEU A 130 -6.43 13.35 8.83
CA LEU A 130 -7.69 12.90 8.24
C LEU A 130 -7.53 11.61 7.43
N VAL A 131 -6.47 11.48 6.64
CA VAL A 131 -6.20 10.26 5.85
C VAL A 131 -5.97 9.07 6.75
N ILE A 132 -5.23 9.22 7.85
CA ILE A 132 -4.98 8.14 8.81
C ILE A 132 -6.27 7.70 9.52
N PHE A 133 -7.15 8.62 9.91
CA PHE A 133 -8.45 8.24 10.47
C PHE A 133 -9.34 7.47 9.49
N MET A 134 -9.20 7.74 8.19
CA MET A 134 -9.95 7.02 7.15
C MET A 134 -9.43 5.61 6.88
N LEU A 135 -8.18 5.30 7.24
CA LEU A 135 -7.59 3.98 7.02
C LEU A 135 -8.18 2.88 7.92
N GLN A 136 -9.00 3.22 8.90
CA GLN A 136 -9.64 2.30 9.85
C GLN A 136 -8.69 1.18 10.30
N PRO A 137 -7.74 1.46 11.18
CA PRO A 137 -6.71 0.48 11.60
C PRO A 137 -7.32 -0.85 12.08
N ASP A 138 -8.52 -0.82 12.64
CA ASP A 138 -9.22 -1.99 13.16
C ASP A 138 -9.39 -3.11 12.13
N SER A 139 -9.52 -2.76 10.85
CA SER A 139 -9.63 -3.74 9.77
C SER A 139 -8.33 -4.49 9.49
N TYR A 140 -7.20 -3.98 9.98
CA TYR A 140 -5.88 -4.55 9.75
C TYR A 140 -5.31 -5.32 10.94
N TRP A 141 -6.01 -5.29 12.10
CA TRP A 141 -5.48 -5.80 13.36
C TRP A 141 -5.86 -7.23 13.69
N GLY A 142 -6.86 -7.79 13.03
CA GLY A 142 -7.40 -9.10 13.37
C GLY A 142 -6.90 -10.26 12.52
N TRP A 143 -6.18 -10.00 11.41
CA TRP A 143 -5.82 -10.99 10.41
C TRP A 143 -4.33 -10.95 10.11
N GLU A 144 -3.64 -12.07 10.07
CA GLU A 144 -2.19 -12.15 9.86
C GLU A 144 -1.72 -11.40 8.61
N ASN A 145 -2.41 -11.58 7.50
CA ASN A 145 -1.98 -11.07 6.20
C ASN A 145 -2.79 -9.87 5.69
N LEU A 146 -3.76 -9.35 6.45
CA LEU A 146 -4.65 -8.30 5.96
C LEU A 146 -3.89 -7.00 5.65
N ALA A 147 -2.88 -6.65 6.44
CA ALA A 147 -2.02 -5.51 6.13
C ALA A 147 -1.29 -5.70 4.80
N TYR A 148 -0.85 -6.91 4.48
CA TYR A 148 -0.25 -7.21 3.18
C TYR A 148 -1.29 -7.17 2.06
N HIS A 149 -2.48 -7.73 2.24
CA HIS A 149 -3.48 -7.80 1.17
C HIS A 149 -4.10 -6.45 0.85
N GLN A 150 -4.36 -5.60 1.84
CA GLN A 150 -5.08 -4.33 1.64
C GLN A 150 -4.19 -3.11 1.67
N ALA A 151 -3.27 -3.00 2.61
CA ALA A 151 -2.43 -1.81 2.76
C ALA A 151 -1.16 -1.86 1.89
N LEU A 152 -0.56 -3.02 1.68
CA LEU A 152 0.66 -3.17 0.90
C LEU A 152 0.49 -2.74 -0.58
N PRO A 153 -0.61 -3.05 -1.28
CA PRO A 153 -0.84 -2.51 -2.62
C PRO A 153 -0.79 -0.98 -2.66
N LEU A 154 -1.35 -0.32 -1.64
CA LEU A 154 -1.31 1.14 -1.52
C LEU A 154 0.11 1.66 -1.31
N VAL A 155 0.95 0.95 -0.56
CA VAL A 155 2.38 1.31 -0.40
C VAL A 155 3.08 1.30 -1.75
N PHE A 156 2.93 0.24 -2.55
CA PHE A 156 3.54 0.17 -3.87
C PHE A 156 2.99 1.24 -4.83
N ILE A 157 1.68 1.48 -4.82
CA ILE A 157 1.06 2.54 -5.62
C ILE A 157 1.60 3.91 -5.22
N LEU A 158 1.68 4.23 -3.92
CA LEU A 158 2.22 5.49 -3.44
C LEU A 158 3.71 5.65 -3.75
N MET A 159 4.50 4.57 -3.70
CA MET A 159 5.89 4.60 -4.16
C MET A 159 5.98 4.93 -5.65
N ALA A 160 5.15 4.31 -6.49
CA ALA A 160 5.09 4.60 -7.92
C ALA A 160 4.67 6.06 -8.18
N ILE A 161 3.65 6.57 -7.48
CA ILE A 161 3.21 7.97 -7.56
C ILE A 161 4.33 8.93 -7.17
N ASN A 162 5.06 8.64 -6.07
CA ASN A 162 6.22 9.44 -5.68
C ASN A 162 7.28 9.51 -6.78
N LEU A 163 7.56 8.39 -7.47
CA LEU A 163 8.50 8.36 -8.58
C LEU A 163 7.98 9.13 -9.80
N ILE A 164 6.69 9.04 -10.10
CA ILE A 164 6.08 9.78 -11.22
C ILE A 164 6.16 11.28 -10.96
N VAL A 165 5.77 11.72 -9.78
CA VAL A 165 5.61 13.15 -9.45
C VAL A 165 6.93 13.83 -9.17
N PHE A 166 7.81 13.23 -8.37
CA PHE A 166 8.98 13.92 -7.80
C PHE A 166 10.32 13.46 -8.36
N SER A 167 10.40 12.38 -9.14
CA SER A 167 11.68 11.93 -9.66
C SER A 167 12.08 12.71 -10.91
N GLU A 168 13.26 13.31 -10.88
CA GLU A 168 13.88 13.98 -12.04
C GLU A 168 14.78 13.03 -12.85
N LYS A 169 14.97 11.78 -12.40
CA LYS A 169 15.80 10.81 -13.09
C LYS A 169 15.20 10.41 -14.43
N SER A 170 16.09 9.98 -15.36
CA SER A 170 15.70 9.53 -16.69
C SER A 170 14.65 8.41 -16.64
N ILE A 171 13.68 8.50 -17.55
CA ILE A 171 12.59 7.52 -17.72
C ILE A 171 13.12 6.09 -17.93
N LYS A 172 14.30 5.94 -18.54
CA LYS A 172 14.92 4.63 -18.78
C LYS A 172 15.19 3.86 -17.49
N PHE A 173 15.48 4.57 -16.39
CA PHE A 173 15.73 3.94 -15.08
C PHE A 173 14.46 3.90 -14.22
N ILE A 174 13.65 4.95 -14.27
CA ILE A 174 12.47 5.07 -13.41
C ILE A 174 11.29 4.29 -13.96
N GLY A 175 11.12 4.23 -15.28
CA GLY A 175 10.00 3.51 -15.92
C GLY A 175 9.92 2.03 -15.49
N PRO A 176 11.02 1.23 -15.64
CA PRO A 176 11.01 -0.15 -15.15
C PRO A 176 10.69 -0.29 -13.68
N LEU A 177 11.17 0.63 -12.83
CA LEU A 177 10.87 0.59 -11.40
C LEU A 177 9.39 0.87 -11.11
N ILE A 178 8.79 1.86 -11.81
CA ILE A 178 7.34 2.13 -11.72
C ILE A 178 6.55 0.89 -12.16
N PHE A 179 6.96 0.24 -13.25
CA PHE A 179 6.32 -0.97 -13.74
C PHE A 179 6.38 -2.10 -12.70
N ILE A 180 7.54 -2.37 -12.13
CA ILE A 180 7.73 -3.41 -11.11
C ILE A 180 6.85 -3.12 -9.88
N LEU A 181 6.84 -1.88 -9.39
CA LEU A 181 5.99 -1.49 -8.26
C LEU A 181 4.51 -1.68 -8.58
N GLY A 182 4.07 -1.29 -9.78
CA GLY A 182 2.68 -1.48 -10.21
C GLY A 182 2.30 -2.96 -10.34
N VAL A 183 3.20 -3.80 -10.87
CA VAL A 183 2.98 -5.26 -10.96
C VAL A 183 2.90 -5.87 -9.56
N PHE A 184 3.80 -5.51 -8.64
CA PHE A 184 3.72 -5.98 -7.25
C PHE A 184 2.41 -5.54 -6.57
N ALA A 185 1.99 -4.27 -6.73
CA ALA A 185 0.71 -3.82 -6.22
C ALA A 185 -0.45 -4.68 -6.74
N GLY A 186 -0.50 -4.91 -8.06
CA GLY A 186 -1.57 -5.68 -8.70
C GLY A 186 -1.58 -7.17 -8.37
N PHE A 187 -0.42 -7.75 -8.04
CA PHE A 187 -0.30 -9.15 -7.62
C PHE A 187 -0.28 -9.35 -6.10
N THR A 188 -0.40 -8.27 -5.33
CA THR A 188 -0.65 -8.41 -3.89
C THR A 188 -2.11 -8.78 -3.63
N TYR A 189 -3.04 -8.11 -4.30
CA TYR A 189 -4.48 -8.39 -4.22
C TYR A 189 -5.23 -7.72 -5.39
N ILE A 190 -6.47 -8.15 -5.66
CA ILE A 190 -7.29 -7.60 -6.75
C ILE A 190 -7.52 -6.08 -6.63
N SER A 191 -7.68 -5.58 -5.40
CA SER A 191 -7.80 -4.14 -5.14
C SER A 191 -6.57 -3.35 -5.61
N GLY A 192 -5.39 -3.94 -5.53
CA GLY A 192 -4.15 -3.38 -6.06
C GLY A 192 -4.16 -3.26 -7.58
N ALA A 193 -4.62 -4.29 -8.30
CA ALA A 193 -4.73 -4.28 -9.76
C ALA A 193 -5.67 -3.15 -10.23
N VAL A 194 -6.86 -3.07 -9.62
CA VAL A 194 -7.82 -1.99 -9.89
C VAL A 194 -7.24 -0.62 -9.52
N GLY A 195 -6.60 -0.52 -8.35
CA GLY A 195 -5.97 0.71 -7.87
C GLY A 195 -4.89 1.22 -8.82
N VAL A 196 -4.03 0.34 -9.33
CA VAL A 196 -2.99 0.69 -10.32
C VAL A 196 -3.60 1.23 -11.61
N LEU A 197 -4.65 0.59 -12.14
CA LEU A 197 -5.35 1.07 -13.34
C LEU A 197 -5.98 2.45 -13.11
N VAL A 198 -6.76 2.61 -12.05
CA VAL A 198 -7.41 3.88 -11.72
C VAL A 198 -6.37 4.99 -11.53
N CYS A 199 -5.32 4.73 -10.75
CA CYS A 199 -4.25 5.71 -10.55
C CYS A 199 -3.53 6.08 -11.85
N SER A 200 -3.23 5.10 -12.73
CA SER A 200 -2.55 5.38 -13.99
C SER A 200 -3.38 6.24 -14.92
N VAL A 201 -4.67 5.93 -15.08
CA VAL A 201 -5.61 6.73 -15.88
C VAL A 201 -5.74 8.15 -15.31
N THR A 202 -5.89 8.26 -13.98
CA THR A 202 -5.97 9.56 -13.31
C THR A 202 -4.70 10.38 -13.52
N MET A 203 -3.50 9.78 -13.37
CA MET A 203 -2.24 10.46 -13.61
C MET A 203 -2.08 10.89 -15.07
N MET A 204 -2.51 10.07 -16.02
CA MET A 204 -2.51 10.45 -17.43
C MET A 204 -3.43 11.65 -17.68
N ALA A 205 -4.66 11.64 -17.16
CA ALA A 205 -5.59 12.75 -17.28
C ALA A 205 -5.00 14.04 -16.66
N LEU A 206 -4.48 13.96 -15.44
CA LEU A 206 -3.84 15.10 -14.76
C LEU A 206 -2.67 15.67 -15.56
N SER A 207 -1.94 14.86 -16.33
CA SER A 207 -0.84 15.34 -17.17
C SER A 207 -1.27 16.36 -18.22
N TYR A 208 -2.51 16.26 -18.70
CA TYR A 208 -3.06 17.21 -19.68
C TYR A 208 -3.50 18.54 -19.04
N TYR A 209 -3.95 18.49 -17.77
CA TYR A 209 -4.46 19.67 -17.08
C TYR A 209 -3.39 20.47 -16.33
N LEU A 210 -2.42 19.75 -15.72
CA LEU A 210 -1.47 20.38 -14.79
C LEU A 210 -0.13 20.75 -15.42
N PHE A 211 0.25 20.12 -16.52
CA PHE A 211 1.58 20.28 -17.10
C PHE A 211 1.52 20.64 -18.58
N SER A 212 2.51 21.41 -19.04
CA SER A 212 2.73 21.76 -20.45
C SER A 212 4.16 21.43 -20.88
N GLY A 213 4.37 21.26 -22.20
CA GLY A 213 5.70 21.01 -22.77
C GLY A 213 6.35 19.71 -22.32
N GLU A 214 7.66 19.72 -22.14
CA GLU A 214 8.46 18.53 -21.81
C GLU A 214 8.09 17.86 -20.49
N LYS A 215 7.68 18.65 -19.47
CA LYS A 215 7.22 18.12 -18.19
C LYS A 215 5.98 17.25 -18.34
N SER A 216 5.04 17.64 -19.19
CA SER A 216 3.84 16.85 -19.50
C SER A 216 4.20 15.54 -20.20
N ILE A 217 5.14 15.58 -21.14
CA ILE A 217 5.58 14.38 -21.88
C ILE A 217 6.25 13.38 -20.92
N ASN A 218 7.17 13.84 -20.10
CA ASN A 218 7.87 12.99 -19.13
C ASN A 218 6.89 12.38 -18.10
N PHE A 219 5.96 13.16 -17.59
CA PHE A 219 4.93 12.70 -16.67
C PHE A 219 4.03 11.63 -17.31
N ARG A 220 3.58 11.84 -18.54
CA ARG A 220 2.79 10.86 -19.31
C ARG A 220 3.57 9.57 -19.55
N GLN A 221 4.81 9.66 -19.96
CA GLN A 221 5.64 8.48 -20.18
C GLN A 221 5.79 7.63 -18.92
N LYS A 222 6.00 8.25 -17.76
CA LYS A 222 6.03 7.55 -16.47
C LYS A 222 4.66 6.92 -16.14
N SER A 223 3.56 7.63 -16.40
CA SER A 223 2.21 7.12 -16.16
C SER A 223 1.85 5.94 -17.08
N LEU A 224 2.39 5.91 -18.31
CA LEU A 224 2.25 4.78 -19.23
C LEU A 224 2.92 3.50 -18.69
N TRP A 225 4.06 3.61 -18.00
CA TRP A 225 4.67 2.46 -17.33
C TRP A 225 3.77 1.90 -16.23
N LEU A 226 3.11 2.78 -15.47
CA LEU A 226 2.15 2.35 -14.46
C LEU A 226 0.91 1.72 -15.09
N LEU A 227 0.42 2.27 -16.22
CA LEU A 227 -0.70 1.69 -16.96
C LEU A 227 -0.35 0.29 -17.50
N ALA A 228 0.83 0.12 -18.09
CA ALA A 228 1.31 -1.17 -18.55
C ALA A 228 1.35 -2.20 -17.41
N ALA A 229 1.82 -1.80 -16.22
CA ALA A 229 1.81 -2.66 -15.04
C ALA A 229 0.39 -3.03 -14.61
N GLY A 230 -0.54 -2.07 -14.60
CA GLY A 230 -1.95 -2.31 -14.29
C GLY A 230 -2.61 -3.28 -15.27
N LEU A 231 -2.37 -3.14 -16.56
CA LEU A 231 -2.88 -4.07 -17.57
C LEU A 231 -2.26 -5.48 -17.39
N THR A 232 -0.95 -5.56 -17.13
CA THR A 232 -0.26 -6.83 -16.92
C THR A 232 -0.81 -7.60 -15.71
N SER A 233 -1.09 -6.93 -14.61
CA SER A 233 -1.61 -7.57 -13.40
C SER A 233 -3.12 -7.79 -13.43
N SER A 234 -3.90 -6.92 -14.11
CA SER A 234 -5.36 -7.05 -14.18
C SER A 234 -5.81 -8.14 -15.13
N THR A 235 -5.07 -8.40 -16.21
CA THR A 235 -5.46 -9.43 -17.20
C THR A 235 -5.61 -10.83 -16.57
N PRO A 236 -4.64 -11.36 -15.79
CA PRO A 236 -4.82 -12.62 -15.08
C PRO A 236 -5.94 -12.57 -14.04
N GLN A 237 -6.11 -11.48 -13.31
CA GLN A 237 -7.18 -11.32 -12.33
C GLN A 237 -8.56 -11.45 -12.98
N ILE A 238 -8.78 -10.76 -14.10
CA ILE A 238 -10.03 -10.84 -14.88
C ILE A 238 -10.25 -12.27 -15.39
N TYR A 239 -9.21 -12.92 -15.91
CA TYR A 239 -9.30 -14.31 -16.37
C TYR A 239 -9.77 -15.23 -15.25
N PHE A 240 -9.17 -15.18 -14.08
CA PHE A 240 -9.53 -16.06 -12.97
C PHE A 240 -10.90 -15.72 -12.38
N SER A 241 -11.24 -14.45 -12.23
CA SER A 241 -12.52 -14.02 -11.63
C SER A 241 -13.71 -14.28 -12.55
N ILE A 242 -13.56 -14.15 -13.88
CA ILE A 242 -14.70 -14.23 -14.81
C ILE A 242 -14.78 -15.57 -15.51
N ILE A 243 -13.65 -16.10 -15.97
CA ILE A 243 -13.62 -17.26 -16.86
C ILE A 243 -13.56 -18.56 -16.05
N LYS A 244 -12.68 -18.63 -15.07
CA LYS A 244 -12.49 -19.85 -14.29
C LYS A 244 -13.58 -20.06 -13.24
N ALA A 245 -14.10 -19.00 -12.61
CA ALA A 245 -15.21 -19.10 -11.65
C ALA A 245 -16.49 -19.68 -12.28
N ARG A 246 -16.78 -19.38 -13.54
CA ARG A 246 -17.93 -19.97 -14.25
C ARG A 246 -17.82 -21.48 -14.48
N GLY A 247 -16.60 -22.02 -14.50
CA GLY A 247 -16.37 -23.46 -14.69
C GLY A 247 -16.54 -24.31 -13.42
N THR A 248 -16.48 -23.70 -12.25
CA THR A 248 -16.58 -24.44 -10.97
C THR A 248 -18.00 -24.53 -10.40
N HIS A 249 -18.95 -23.75 -10.93
CA HIS A 249 -20.37 -23.77 -10.51
C HIS A 249 -21.27 -24.63 -11.42
N THR A 250 -20.71 -25.33 -12.40
CA THR A 250 -21.46 -26.21 -13.33
C THR A 250 -21.21 -27.70 -13.07
N GLY A 251 -20.70 -28.04 -11.88
CA GLY A 251 -20.51 -29.43 -11.44
C GLY A 251 -21.37 -29.83 -10.28
#